data_c4c198b156180504d49806fb824e4793
#
_entry.id   c4c198b156180504d49806fb824e4793
#
_cell.length_a   1.000
_cell.length_b   1.000
_cell.length_c   1.000
_cell.angle_alpha   90.00
_cell.angle_beta   90.00
_cell.angle_gamma   90.00
#
_symmetry.space_group_name_H-M   'P 1'
#
loop_
_entity.id
_entity.type
_entity.pdbx_description
1 polymer ?
#
loop_
_entity_poly.entity_id
_entity_poly.type
_entity_poly.pdbx_seq_one_letter_code
_entity_poly.pdbx_strand_id
1 'polypeptide(L)'
;MHDRPAVAIRLEDSEGCVGWGEIWCNFPTLGAEHRARLFDSIVAPILLEKIWASPVEAFQELTKRLHILGIQCGEPGTIAQAIAGADIAMWDLLGRKLGKPLWELFGGTPRIETYASGISPTDPEEIVEEKWAEGFRAFKLKVGFGQDRDFSNLQALRRLLGPDTKIMVDANQAWDIDSAARHIEHLAPLNPFWIEEPIPADKSIKDWNMLASKSSVPLAAGENMRGETQFYEAIQSNAFSVIQPDIGKWGGFSGCIPVAKAICANNQLFCPHWLGGGIGLVASMHLKAAVGQAGFVEVDSNPNLLREAMAMPYPVISDGMVLLSNEPGLG
;
A
#
# COMPACT_ATOMS: atom_id res chain seq x y z
N MET A 1 13.28 0.82 12.00
CA MET A 1 13.76 -0.18 11.01
C MET A 1 15.17 0.24 10.63
N HIS A 2 16.17 -0.63 10.82
CA HIS A 2 17.57 -0.29 10.51
C HIS A 2 17.91 -0.56 9.04
N ASP A 3 17.27 -1.56 8.45
CA ASP A 3 17.49 -1.96 7.06
C ASP A 3 16.19 -1.79 6.26
N ARG A 4 16.35 -1.39 5.01
CA ARG A 4 15.27 -1.22 4.03
C ARG A 4 15.56 -2.09 2.81
N PRO A 5 15.42 -3.43 2.91
CA PRO A 5 15.69 -4.31 1.79
C PRO A 5 14.65 -4.13 0.70
N ALA A 6 15.06 -4.40 -0.56
CA ALA A 6 14.16 -4.49 -1.70
C ALA A 6 14.52 -5.72 -2.54
N VAL A 7 13.53 -6.38 -3.11
CA VAL A 7 13.70 -7.46 -4.08
C VAL A 7 13.08 -7.00 -5.39
N ALA A 8 13.93 -6.61 -6.33
CA ALA A 8 13.50 -6.27 -7.68
C ALA A 8 13.40 -7.53 -8.54
N ILE A 9 12.37 -7.61 -9.36
CA ILE A 9 12.18 -8.62 -10.40
C ILE A 9 12.44 -7.95 -11.74
N ARG A 10 13.26 -8.58 -12.56
CA ARG A 10 13.44 -8.22 -13.96
C ARG A 10 12.94 -9.36 -14.84
N LEU A 11 11.88 -9.11 -15.58
CA LEU A 11 11.39 -10.02 -16.61
C LEU A 11 11.84 -9.52 -17.99
N GLU A 12 12.25 -10.44 -18.86
CA GLU A 12 12.60 -10.14 -20.24
C GLU A 12 11.90 -11.13 -21.17
N ASP A 13 11.26 -10.61 -22.21
CA ASP A 13 10.65 -11.45 -23.22
C ASP A 13 11.64 -11.84 -24.34
N SER A 14 11.22 -12.69 -25.26
CA SER A 14 12.05 -13.15 -26.37
C SER A 14 12.44 -12.07 -27.37
N GLU A 15 11.84 -10.89 -27.29
CA GLU A 15 12.14 -9.73 -28.14
C GLU A 15 13.08 -8.74 -27.44
N GLY A 16 13.47 -9.03 -26.19
CA GLY A 16 14.36 -8.19 -25.40
C GLY A 16 13.64 -7.03 -24.67
N CYS A 17 12.31 -7.02 -24.67
CA CYS A 17 11.57 -6.06 -23.87
C CYS A 17 11.64 -6.44 -22.40
N VAL A 18 11.86 -5.45 -21.53
CA VAL A 18 12.07 -5.67 -20.09
C VAL A 18 10.96 -5.01 -19.28
N GLY A 19 10.45 -5.73 -18.29
CA GLY A 19 9.55 -5.20 -17.26
C GLY A 19 10.11 -5.40 -15.86
N TRP A 20 9.79 -4.48 -14.98
CA TRP A 20 10.26 -4.45 -13.61
C TRP A 20 9.12 -4.61 -12.61
N GLY A 21 9.39 -5.35 -11.53
CA GLY A 21 8.48 -5.52 -10.39
C GLY A 21 9.23 -5.49 -9.08
N GLU A 22 8.52 -5.43 -7.98
CA GLU A 22 9.09 -5.45 -6.64
C GLU A 22 8.28 -6.37 -5.74
N ILE A 23 8.98 -7.21 -4.98
CA ILE A 23 8.41 -8.04 -3.93
C ILE A 23 8.54 -7.30 -2.61
N TRP A 24 7.44 -7.09 -1.90
CA TRP A 24 7.47 -6.56 -0.55
C TRP A 24 8.27 -7.49 0.39
N CYS A 25 9.23 -6.97 1.14
CA CYS A 25 10.15 -7.80 1.91
C CYS A 25 10.69 -7.16 3.20
N ASN A 26 9.99 -6.16 3.76
CA ASN A 26 10.48 -5.42 4.93
C ASN A 26 10.64 -6.29 6.19
N PHE A 27 9.89 -7.38 6.31
CA PHE A 27 9.93 -8.28 7.46
C PHE A 27 9.88 -9.75 7.04
N PRO A 28 10.50 -10.67 7.80
CA PRO A 28 11.51 -10.45 8.86
C PRO A 28 12.85 -9.97 8.30
N THR A 29 13.89 -9.79 9.12
CA THR A 29 15.20 -9.23 8.73
C THR A 29 15.84 -9.91 7.51
N LEU A 30 15.73 -11.24 7.37
CA LEU A 30 16.19 -12.01 6.20
C LEU A 30 15.09 -12.25 5.16
N GLY A 31 14.07 -11.43 5.17
CA GLY A 31 12.89 -11.62 4.32
C GLY A 31 13.17 -11.44 2.83
N ALA A 32 14.14 -10.61 2.48
CA ALA A 32 14.49 -10.36 1.08
C ALA A 32 15.12 -11.59 0.42
N GLU A 33 16.12 -12.18 1.04
CA GLU A 33 16.80 -13.38 0.52
C GLU A 33 15.86 -14.56 0.39
N HIS A 34 14.98 -14.73 1.37
CA HIS A 34 13.98 -15.79 1.33
C HIS A 34 13.02 -15.60 0.14
N ARG A 35 12.50 -14.39 -0.06
CA ARG A 35 11.58 -14.09 -1.17
C ARG A 35 12.23 -14.18 -2.54
N ALA A 36 13.48 -13.75 -2.67
CA ALA A 36 14.24 -13.90 -3.90
C ALA A 36 14.37 -15.38 -4.27
N ARG A 37 14.79 -16.23 -3.31
CA ARG A 37 14.91 -17.69 -3.53
C ARG A 37 13.57 -18.35 -3.80
N LEU A 38 12.50 -17.92 -3.12
CA LEU A 38 11.14 -18.40 -3.36
C LEU A 38 10.70 -18.06 -4.79
N PHE A 39 10.92 -16.82 -5.23
CA PHE A 39 10.62 -16.41 -6.60
C PHE A 39 11.35 -17.28 -7.62
N ASP A 40 12.67 -17.43 -7.49
CA ASP A 40 13.49 -18.20 -8.43
C ASP A 40 13.13 -19.68 -8.46
N SER A 41 12.74 -20.26 -7.32
CA SER A 41 12.51 -21.71 -7.21
C SER A 41 11.09 -22.16 -7.56
N ILE A 42 10.06 -21.30 -7.37
CA ILE A 42 8.66 -21.72 -7.57
C ILE A 42 7.86 -20.81 -8.51
N VAL A 43 8.10 -19.49 -8.52
CA VAL A 43 7.32 -18.58 -9.36
C VAL A 43 7.90 -18.47 -10.77
N ALA A 44 9.20 -18.21 -10.89
CA ALA A 44 9.87 -18.05 -12.18
C ALA A 44 9.76 -19.29 -13.08
N PRO A 45 9.93 -20.55 -12.58
CA PRO A 45 9.73 -21.74 -13.42
C PRO A 45 8.35 -21.81 -14.05
N ILE A 46 7.28 -21.46 -13.30
CA ILE A 46 5.90 -21.45 -13.82
C ILE A 46 5.74 -20.37 -14.89
N LEU A 47 6.28 -19.17 -14.66
CA LEU A 47 6.20 -18.06 -15.62
C LEU A 47 6.90 -18.42 -16.95
N LEU A 48 7.96 -19.19 -16.92
CA LEU A 48 8.76 -19.54 -18.09
C LEU A 48 8.20 -20.76 -18.87
N GLU A 49 7.14 -21.44 -18.36
CA GLU A 49 6.60 -22.65 -19.00
C GLU A 49 5.94 -22.38 -20.35
N LYS A 50 5.32 -21.19 -20.53
CA LYS A 50 4.52 -20.88 -21.73
C LYS A 50 4.43 -19.37 -21.99
N ILE A 51 3.92 -19.04 -23.16
CA ILE A 51 3.49 -17.66 -23.47
C ILE A 51 2.12 -17.43 -22.83
N TRP A 52 1.99 -16.38 -22.07
CA TRP A 52 0.77 -15.96 -21.39
C TRP A 52 -0.04 -15.01 -22.27
N ALA A 53 -1.35 -15.19 -22.32
CA ALA A 53 -2.24 -14.30 -23.09
C ALA A 53 -2.36 -12.91 -22.40
N SER A 54 -2.17 -12.85 -21.08
CA SER A 54 -2.20 -11.59 -20.31
C SER A 54 -1.54 -11.76 -18.94
N PRO A 55 -1.11 -10.67 -18.28
CA PRO A 55 -0.69 -10.71 -16.88
C PRO A 55 -1.75 -11.30 -15.96
N VAL A 56 -3.03 -11.01 -16.20
CA VAL A 56 -4.16 -11.56 -15.41
C VAL A 56 -4.21 -13.08 -15.46
N GLU A 57 -4.02 -13.69 -16.64
CA GLU A 57 -3.97 -15.16 -16.78
C GLU A 57 -2.82 -15.74 -15.96
N ALA A 58 -1.65 -15.16 -16.06
CA ALA A 58 -0.48 -15.63 -15.30
C ALA A 58 -0.70 -15.50 -13.78
N PHE A 59 -1.23 -14.37 -13.32
CA PHE A 59 -1.57 -14.15 -11.92
C PHE A 59 -2.55 -15.21 -11.39
N GLN A 60 -3.61 -15.48 -12.14
CA GLN A 60 -4.62 -16.48 -11.77
C GLN A 60 -4.03 -17.89 -11.69
N GLU A 61 -3.20 -18.26 -12.67
CA GLU A 61 -2.57 -19.57 -12.71
C GLU A 61 -1.53 -19.75 -11.59
N LEU A 62 -0.69 -18.74 -11.34
CA LEU A 62 0.26 -18.74 -10.21
C LEU A 62 -0.49 -18.88 -8.89
N THR A 63 -1.52 -18.07 -8.66
CA THR A 63 -2.33 -18.12 -7.45
C THR A 63 -2.94 -19.50 -7.23
N LYS A 64 -3.52 -20.09 -8.28
CA LYS A 64 -4.14 -21.41 -8.22
C LYS A 64 -3.11 -22.52 -7.94
N ARG A 65 -1.99 -22.54 -8.68
CA ARG A 65 -0.98 -23.62 -8.57
C ARG A 65 -0.24 -23.58 -7.25
N LEU A 66 0.02 -22.38 -6.71
CA LEU A 66 0.81 -22.21 -5.49
C LEU A 66 -0.05 -22.15 -4.22
N HIS A 67 -1.39 -22.17 -4.33
CA HIS A 67 -2.30 -22.10 -3.20
C HIS A 67 -2.06 -23.21 -2.15
N ILE A 68 -2.05 -24.46 -2.58
CA ILE A 68 -1.86 -25.60 -1.67
C ILE A 68 -0.46 -25.60 -1.07
N LEU A 69 0.57 -25.25 -1.87
CA LEU A 69 1.92 -25.13 -1.36
C LEU A 69 2.00 -24.08 -0.24
N GLY A 70 1.37 -22.92 -0.44
CA GLY A 70 1.32 -21.86 0.57
C GLY A 70 0.71 -22.30 1.91
N ILE A 71 -0.34 -23.14 1.85
CA ILE A 71 -0.96 -23.72 3.05
C ILE A 71 0.01 -24.71 3.71
N GLN A 72 0.59 -25.63 2.93
CA GLN A 72 1.45 -26.71 3.46
C GLN A 72 2.73 -26.19 4.09
N CYS A 73 3.36 -25.15 3.54
CA CYS A 73 4.57 -24.58 4.12
C CYS A 73 4.29 -23.48 5.17
N GLY A 74 3.02 -23.11 5.38
CA GLY A 74 2.64 -22.05 6.31
C GLY A 74 3.00 -20.63 5.84
N GLU A 75 3.25 -20.44 4.54
CA GLU A 75 3.73 -19.17 3.96
C GLU A 75 2.80 -18.57 2.89
N PRO A 76 1.48 -18.55 3.08
CA PRO A 76 0.58 -18.01 2.06
C PRO A 76 0.83 -16.52 1.77
N GLY A 77 1.30 -15.76 2.77
CA GLY A 77 1.66 -14.35 2.62
C GLY A 77 2.90 -14.15 1.76
N THR A 78 3.97 -14.87 2.04
CA THR A 78 5.25 -14.76 1.34
C THR A 78 5.12 -15.17 -0.13
N ILE A 79 4.35 -16.23 -0.39
CA ILE A 79 4.05 -16.66 -1.76
C ILE A 79 3.19 -15.60 -2.49
N ALA A 80 2.18 -15.04 -1.83
CA ALA A 80 1.37 -13.98 -2.42
C ALA A 80 2.21 -12.73 -2.79
N GLN A 81 3.20 -12.38 -1.97
CA GLN A 81 4.14 -11.29 -2.24
C GLN A 81 5.00 -11.58 -3.47
N ALA A 82 5.52 -12.80 -3.61
CA ALA A 82 6.30 -13.20 -4.79
C ALA A 82 5.46 -13.17 -6.07
N ILE A 83 4.20 -13.62 -6.01
CA ILE A 83 3.25 -13.55 -7.13
C ILE A 83 2.93 -12.08 -7.47
N ALA A 84 2.72 -11.23 -6.47
CA ALA A 84 2.42 -9.82 -6.68
C ALA A 84 3.57 -9.08 -7.39
N GLY A 85 4.82 -9.34 -6.98
CA GLY A 85 5.98 -8.78 -7.66
C GLY A 85 6.11 -9.24 -9.11
N ALA A 86 5.80 -10.52 -9.40
CA ALA A 86 5.75 -11.05 -10.76
C ALA A 86 4.68 -10.36 -11.61
N ASP A 87 3.49 -10.15 -11.04
CA ASP A 87 2.38 -9.48 -11.72
C ASP A 87 2.72 -8.03 -12.07
N ILE A 88 3.33 -7.30 -11.15
CA ILE A 88 3.81 -5.93 -11.39
C ILE A 88 4.79 -5.91 -12.57
N ALA A 89 5.77 -6.83 -12.59
CA ALA A 89 6.76 -6.91 -13.67
C ALA A 89 6.12 -7.25 -15.02
N MET A 90 5.12 -8.13 -15.05
CA MET A 90 4.41 -8.50 -16.27
C MET A 90 3.57 -7.33 -16.83
N TRP A 91 2.92 -6.56 -15.96
CA TRP A 91 2.19 -5.38 -16.39
C TRP A 91 3.12 -4.28 -16.90
N ASP A 92 4.28 -4.05 -16.24
CA ASP A 92 5.29 -3.11 -16.73
C ASP A 92 5.79 -3.52 -18.12
N LEU A 93 6.13 -4.81 -18.30
CA LEU A 93 6.53 -5.38 -19.59
C LEU A 93 5.47 -5.13 -20.68
N LEU A 94 4.21 -5.40 -20.37
CA LEU A 94 3.10 -5.19 -21.30
C LEU A 94 2.95 -3.70 -21.67
N GLY A 95 3.02 -2.81 -20.68
CA GLY A 95 2.96 -1.36 -20.89
C GLY A 95 4.08 -0.88 -21.82
N ARG A 96 5.31 -1.34 -21.59
CA ARG A 96 6.47 -1.04 -22.44
C ARG A 96 6.30 -1.57 -23.86
N LYS A 97 5.82 -2.80 -24.00
CA LYS A 97 5.51 -3.39 -25.33
C LYS A 97 4.46 -2.61 -26.11
N LEU A 98 3.45 -2.11 -25.44
CA LEU A 98 2.38 -1.33 -26.06
C LEU A 98 2.72 0.15 -26.22
N GLY A 99 3.87 0.61 -25.71
CA GLY A 99 4.29 2.01 -25.75
C GLY A 99 3.37 2.93 -24.94
N LYS A 100 2.75 2.41 -23.84
CA LYS A 100 1.78 3.13 -23.04
C LYS A 100 2.08 3.06 -21.55
N PRO A 101 1.90 4.15 -20.79
CA PRO A 101 1.98 4.10 -19.34
C PRO A 101 0.82 3.29 -18.77
N LEU A 102 1.05 2.64 -17.60
CA LEU A 102 0.03 1.76 -17.01
C LEU A 102 -1.24 2.51 -16.60
N TRP A 103 -1.12 3.74 -16.12
CA TRP A 103 -2.31 4.53 -15.78
C TRP A 103 -3.24 4.72 -16.99
N GLU A 104 -2.69 4.90 -18.20
CA GLU A 104 -3.47 5.03 -19.44
C GLU A 104 -4.09 3.67 -19.84
N LEU A 105 -3.31 2.57 -19.75
CA LEU A 105 -3.82 1.22 -20.05
C LEU A 105 -5.01 0.83 -19.18
N PHE A 106 -5.03 1.30 -17.95
CA PHE A 106 -6.14 1.05 -17.02
C PHE A 106 -7.30 2.04 -17.17
N GLY A 107 -7.20 3.03 -18.08
CA GLY A 107 -8.21 4.06 -18.31
C GLY A 107 -8.28 5.11 -17.20
N GLY A 108 -7.17 5.30 -16.47
CA GLY A 108 -7.07 6.22 -15.35
C GLY A 108 -6.60 7.62 -15.72
N THR A 109 -6.20 8.39 -14.70
CA THR A 109 -5.65 9.74 -14.83
C THR A 109 -4.31 9.86 -14.13
N PRO A 110 -3.32 10.61 -14.69
CA PRO A 110 -1.97 10.63 -14.14
C PRO A 110 -1.83 11.45 -12.86
N ARG A 111 -2.84 12.21 -12.46
CA ARG A 111 -2.79 13.11 -11.32
C ARG A 111 -3.39 12.46 -10.08
N ILE A 112 -2.59 12.29 -9.03
CA ILE A 112 -2.97 11.60 -7.80
C ILE A 112 -2.58 12.40 -6.56
N GLU A 113 -3.41 12.32 -5.52
CA GLU A 113 -3.11 12.88 -4.21
C GLU A 113 -2.21 11.94 -3.40
N THR A 114 -1.31 12.52 -2.57
CA THR A 114 -0.37 11.77 -1.73
C THR A 114 -0.41 12.28 -0.29
N TYR A 115 0.02 11.42 0.63
CA TYR A 115 0.33 11.83 2.00
C TYR A 115 1.70 11.34 2.44
N ALA A 116 2.36 12.13 3.30
CA ALA A 116 3.59 11.72 3.96
C ALA A 116 3.26 10.77 5.10
N SER A 117 3.81 9.56 5.04
CA SER A 117 3.59 8.50 6.02
C SER A 117 4.81 8.24 6.91
N GLY A 118 4.58 7.58 8.04
CA GLY A 118 5.67 7.20 8.94
C GLY A 118 6.21 8.35 9.76
N ILE A 119 5.42 9.41 9.97
CA ILE A 119 5.81 10.51 10.86
C ILE A 119 6.03 9.94 12.26
N SER A 120 7.27 10.05 12.73
CA SER A 120 7.69 9.54 14.04
C SER A 120 6.95 10.25 15.18
N PRO A 121 6.63 9.55 16.29
CA PRO A 121 6.14 10.20 17.50
C PRO A 121 7.21 11.00 18.24
N THR A 122 8.45 10.99 17.78
CA THR A 122 9.54 11.83 18.29
C THR A 122 9.76 12.99 17.32
N ASP A 123 9.63 14.19 17.82
CA ASP A 123 9.78 15.46 17.10
C ASP A 123 8.94 15.54 15.80
N PRO A 124 7.61 15.22 15.87
CA PRO A 124 6.77 15.11 14.69
C PRO A 124 6.61 16.44 13.94
N GLU A 125 6.68 17.58 14.64
CA GLU A 125 6.58 18.90 14.03
C GLU A 125 7.73 19.17 13.06
N GLU A 126 8.97 18.87 13.43
CA GLU A 126 10.14 19.06 12.57
C GLU A 126 10.04 18.25 11.29
N ILE A 127 9.61 16.98 11.41
CA ILE A 127 9.42 16.10 10.26
C ILE A 127 8.32 16.65 9.34
N VAL A 128 7.22 17.11 9.90
CA VAL A 128 6.09 17.62 9.13
C VAL A 128 6.46 18.94 8.42
N GLU A 129 7.20 19.84 9.06
CA GLU A 129 7.70 21.08 8.43
C GLU A 129 8.62 20.77 7.24
N GLU A 130 9.53 19.80 7.38
CA GLU A 130 10.37 19.33 6.27
C GLU A 130 9.53 18.79 5.12
N LYS A 131 8.56 17.89 5.41
CA LYS A 131 7.72 17.28 4.38
C LYS A 131 6.73 18.29 3.77
N TRP A 132 6.29 19.29 4.53
CA TRP A 132 5.52 20.39 3.97
C TRP A 132 6.35 21.19 2.94
N ALA A 133 7.62 21.45 3.25
CA ALA A 133 8.53 22.12 2.32
C ALA A 133 8.83 21.29 1.07
N GLU A 134 8.81 19.94 1.18
CA GLU A 134 8.91 19.01 0.06
C GLU A 134 7.63 18.94 -0.79
N GLY A 135 6.54 19.59 -0.39
CA GLY A 135 5.30 19.70 -1.16
C GLY A 135 4.14 18.85 -0.65
N PHE A 136 4.28 18.07 0.43
CA PHE A 136 3.16 17.32 1.02
C PHE A 136 2.13 18.26 1.66
N ARG A 137 0.85 17.82 1.65
CA ARG A 137 -0.28 18.54 2.25
C ARG A 137 -1.19 17.66 3.12
N ALA A 138 -0.83 16.39 3.29
CA ALA A 138 -1.49 15.44 4.18
C ALA A 138 -0.43 14.56 4.86
N PHE A 139 -0.68 14.12 6.10
CA PHE A 139 0.34 13.50 6.94
C PHE A 139 -0.24 12.38 7.78
N LYS A 140 0.51 11.27 7.97
CA LYS A 140 0.11 10.15 8.82
C LYS A 140 1.09 9.99 9.99
N LEU A 141 0.62 10.34 11.20
CA LEU A 141 1.36 10.24 12.46
C LEU A 141 1.28 8.82 13.02
N LYS A 142 2.40 8.28 13.49
CA LYS A 142 2.40 7.04 14.26
C LYS A 142 1.92 7.30 15.70
N VAL A 143 0.95 6.49 16.15
CA VAL A 143 0.38 6.51 17.50
C VAL A 143 0.49 5.11 18.14
N GLY A 144 0.04 4.93 19.38
CA GLY A 144 0.20 3.68 20.13
C GLY A 144 1.39 3.72 21.09
N PHE A 145 1.93 4.90 21.36
CA PHE A 145 3.10 5.13 22.21
C PHE A 145 2.73 5.72 23.59
N GLY A 146 1.47 5.69 23.95
CA GLY A 146 0.92 6.21 25.19
C GLY A 146 -0.10 7.32 24.93
N GLN A 147 -1.23 7.28 25.66
CA GLN A 147 -2.39 8.13 25.42
C GLN A 147 -2.07 9.62 25.45
N ASP A 148 -1.32 10.08 26.47
CA ASP A 148 -0.95 11.49 26.60
C ASP A 148 0.02 11.94 25.51
N ARG A 149 0.97 11.08 25.14
CA ARG A 149 1.94 11.37 24.08
C ARG A 149 1.27 11.47 22.72
N ASP A 150 0.42 10.49 22.40
CA ASP A 150 -0.29 10.44 21.13
C ASP A 150 -1.21 11.67 20.97
N PHE A 151 -1.91 12.05 22.05
CA PHE A 151 -2.75 13.25 22.08
C PHE A 151 -1.91 14.53 21.90
N SER A 152 -0.82 14.66 22.67
CA SER A 152 0.04 15.85 22.61
C SER A 152 0.65 16.05 21.24
N ASN A 153 1.14 14.96 20.62
CA ASN A 153 1.72 14.99 19.28
C ASN A 153 0.66 15.39 18.22
N LEU A 154 -0.50 14.76 18.24
CA LEU A 154 -1.56 15.10 17.30
C LEU A 154 -2.06 16.54 17.50
N GLN A 155 -2.15 17.01 18.75
CA GLN A 155 -2.50 18.39 19.06
C GLN A 155 -1.45 19.39 18.55
N ALA A 156 -0.16 19.08 18.70
CA ALA A 156 0.92 19.91 18.19
C ALA A 156 0.85 20.02 16.66
N LEU A 157 0.70 18.90 15.96
CA LEU A 157 0.51 18.91 14.50
C LEU A 157 -0.75 19.67 14.09
N ARG A 158 -1.86 19.52 14.82
CA ARG A 158 -3.09 20.26 14.53
C ARG A 158 -2.94 21.77 14.71
N ARG A 159 -2.16 22.21 15.69
CA ARG A 159 -1.82 23.64 15.89
C ARG A 159 -0.92 24.16 14.76
N LEU A 160 0.07 23.37 14.36
CA LEU A 160 1.02 23.74 13.30
C LEU A 160 0.34 23.85 11.93
N LEU A 161 -0.48 22.86 11.58
CA LEU A 161 -1.03 22.70 10.24
C LEU A 161 -2.42 23.32 10.04
N GLY A 162 -3.09 23.72 11.12
CA GLY A 162 -4.46 24.24 11.07
C GLY A 162 -5.55 23.16 11.03
N PRO A 163 -6.83 23.56 11.12
CA PRO A 163 -7.95 22.62 11.26
C PRO A 163 -8.29 21.82 10.00
N ASP A 164 -7.96 22.33 8.83
CA ASP A 164 -8.39 21.77 7.54
C ASP A 164 -7.41 20.74 6.96
N THR A 165 -6.18 20.72 7.46
CA THR A 165 -5.16 19.76 6.99
C THR A 165 -5.56 18.34 7.38
N LYS A 166 -5.46 17.42 6.42
CA LYS A 166 -5.74 16.00 6.66
C LYS A 166 -4.58 15.36 7.42
N ILE A 167 -4.82 15.09 8.69
CA ILE A 167 -3.88 14.37 9.56
C ILE A 167 -4.50 13.03 9.89
N MET A 168 -3.87 11.96 9.43
CA MET A 168 -4.22 10.59 9.72
C MET A 168 -3.39 10.10 10.90
N VAL A 169 -3.88 9.08 11.59
CA VAL A 169 -3.10 8.39 12.62
C VAL A 169 -3.07 6.90 12.37
N ASP A 170 -1.94 6.26 12.67
CA ASP A 170 -1.72 4.83 12.48
C ASP A 170 -1.21 4.21 13.77
N ALA A 171 -1.99 3.31 14.33
CA ALA A 171 -1.71 2.61 15.58
C ALA A 171 -0.92 1.32 15.39
N ASN A 172 -0.73 0.85 14.16
CA ASN A 172 -0.02 -0.41 13.86
C ASN A 172 -0.41 -1.57 14.80
N GLN A 173 -1.71 -1.78 14.97
CA GLN A 173 -2.27 -2.90 15.72
C GLN A 173 -1.96 -2.87 17.23
N ALA A 174 -1.76 -1.68 17.81
CA ALA A 174 -1.25 -1.52 19.19
C ALA A 174 -2.27 -1.88 20.28
N TRP A 175 -3.57 -1.91 20.01
CA TRP A 175 -4.58 -1.95 21.05
C TRP A 175 -5.51 -3.18 20.95
N ASP A 176 -6.09 -3.55 22.09
CA ASP A 176 -7.33 -4.35 22.11
C ASP A 176 -8.55 -3.46 21.82
N ILE A 177 -9.73 -4.06 21.64
CA ILE A 177 -10.96 -3.35 21.24
C ILE A 177 -11.35 -2.25 22.24
N ASP A 178 -11.28 -2.55 23.54
CA ASP A 178 -11.71 -1.59 24.56
C ASP A 178 -10.69 -0.45 24.73
N SER A 179 -9.41 -0.76 24.62
CA SER A 179 -8.35 0.23 24.60
C SER A 179 -8.43 1.09 23.33
N ALA A 180 -8.67 0.49 22.17
CA ALA A 180 -8.88 1.21 20.91
C ALA A 180 -10.04 2.21 21.02
N ALA A 181 -11.18 1.77 21.53
CA ALA A 181 -12.35 2.66 21.70
C ALA A 181 -12.03 3.88 22.59
N ARG A 182 -11.31 3.68 23.71
CA ARG A 182 -10.91 4.79 24.60
C ARG A 182 -9.89 5.74 23.93
N HIS A 183 -8.91 5.19 23.20
CA HIS A 183 -7.93 6.03 22.50
C HIS A 183 -8.56 6.84 21.37
N ILE A 184 -9.50 6.22 20.62
CA ILE A 184 -10.24 6.90 19.56
C ILE A 184 -11.07 8.05 20.15
N GLU A 185 -11.82 7.79 21.25
CA GLU A 185 -12.59 8.83 21.94
C GLU A 185 -11.70 10.00 22.41
N HIS A 186 -10.51 9.68 22.92
CA HIS A 186 -9.55 10.69 23.38
C HIS A 186 -8.96 11.52 22.22
N LEU A 187 -8.66 10.92 21.07
CA LEU A 187 -8.09 11.60 19.92
C LEU A 187 -9.16 12.33 19.07
N ALA A 188 -10.42 11.92 19.14
CA ALA A 188 -11.52 12.44 18.31
C ALA A 188 -11.66 13.97 18.32
N PRO A 189 -11.49 14.70 19.45
CA PRO A 189 -11.57 16.16 19.48
C PRO A 189 -10.52 16.86 18.58
N LEU A 190 -9.44 16.17 18.23
CA LEU A 190 -8.38 16.68 17.34
C LEU A 190 -8.66 16.39 15.87
N ASN A 191 -9.82 15.78 15.56
CA ASN A 191 -10.33 15.50 14.22
C ASN A 191 -9.29 14.79 13.31
N PRO A 192 -8.78 13.60 13.70
CA PRO A 192 -7.96 12.81 12.77
C PRO A 192 -8.82 12.37 11.59
N PHE A 193 -8.22 12.40 10.38
CA PHE A 193 -8.95 12.08 9.15
C PHE A 193 -9.35 10.60 9.07
N TRP A 194 -8.50 9.70 9.58
CA TRP A 194 -8.81 8.31 9.93
C TRP A 194 -7.87 7.79 11.02
N ILE A 195 -8.23 6.67 11.62
CA ILE A 195 -7.37 5.83 12.46
C ILE A 195 -7.14 4.51 11.75
N GLU A 196 -5.86 4.20 11.48
CA GLU A 196 -5.41 3.01 10.77
C GLU A 196 -5.00 1.92 11.77
N GLU A 197 -5.46 0.69 11.51
CA GLU A 197 -5.16 -0.52 12.26
C GLU A 197 -5.09 -0.33 13.79
N PRO A 198 -6.17 0.18 14.44
CA PRO A 198 -6.17 0.33 15.89
C PRO A 198 -6.09 -1.01 16.64
N ILE A 199 -6.63 -2.09 16.06
CA ILE A 199 -6.61 -3.45 16.60
C ILE A 199 -5.89 -4.42 15.64
N PRO A 200 -5.44 -5.60 16.10
CA PRO A 200 -4.79 -6.58 15.24
C PRO A 200 -5.60 -6.91 13.97
N ALA A 201 -4.92 -6.93 12.83
CA ALA A 201 -5.54 -7.10 11.51
C ALA A 201 -6.23 -8.46 11.33
N ASP A 202 -5.84 -9.47 12.11
CA ASP A 202 -6.41 -10.81 12.12
C ASP A 202 -7.69 -10.96 12.99
N LYS A 203 -8.13 -9.87 13.61
CA LYS A 203 -9.40 -9.86 14.34
C LYS A 203 -10.58 -10.10 13.39
N SER A 204 -11.62 -10.75 13.92
CA SER A 204 -12.80 -11.05 13.13
C SER A 204 -13.50 -9.78 12.64
N ILE A 205 -14.22 -9.88 11.53
CA ILE A 205 -15.03 -8.76 11.01
C ILE A 205 -16.09 -8.31 12.02
N LYS A 206 -16.52 -9.19 12.94
CA LYS A 206 -17.42 -8.82 14.05
C LYS A 206 -16.74 -7.89 15.05
N ASP A 207 -15.46 -8.14 15.36
CA ASP A 207 -14.68 -7.29 16.24
C ASP A 207 -14.48 -5.89 15.64
N TRP A 208 -14.19 -5.85 14.34
CA TRP A 208 -14.08 -4.60 13.59
C TRP A 208 -15.40 -3.82 13.53
N ASN A 209 -16.52 -4.49 13.30
CA ASN A 209 -17.85 -3.88 13.36
C ASN A 209 -18.20 -3.35 14.76
N MET A 210 -17.81 -4.08 15.80
CA MET A 210 -18.01 -3.63 17.19
C MET A 210 -17.20 -2.37 17.49
N LEU A 211 -15.94 -2.30 17.04
CA LEU A 211 -15.12 -1.11 17.20
C LEU A 211 -15.68 0.05 16.38
N ALA A 212 -16.06 -0.19 15.12
CA ALA A 212 -16.64 0.83 14.26
C ALA A 212 -17.91 1.45 14.85
N SER A 213 -18.76 0.64 15.51
CA SER A 213 -19.96 1.15 16.18
C SER A 213 -19.70 2.08 17.37
N LYS A 214 -18.49 2.02 17.93
CA LYS A 214 -18.04 2.87 19.05
C LYS A 214 -17.16 4.04 18.58
N SER A 215 -16.71 4.02 17.34
CA SER A 215 -15.77 5.01 16.78
C SER A 215 -16.50 6.19 16.19
N SER A 216 -16.15 7.40 16.62
CA SER A 216 -16.54 8.67 15.95
C SER A 216 -15.56 9.10 14.86
N VAL A 217 -14.44 8.40 14.73
CA VAL A 217 -13.40 8.64 13.72
C VAL A 217 -13.45 7.53 12.68
N PRO A 218 -13.31 7.84 11.38
CA PRO A 218 -13.26 6.83 10.33
C PRO A 218 -12.15 5.80 10.58
N LEU A 219 -12.45 4.50 10.42
CA LEU A 219 -11.46 3.44 10.54
C LEU A 219 -10.86 3.10 9.18
N ALA A 220 -9.55 2.83 9.18
CA ALA A 220 -8.79 2.38 8.01
C ALA A 220 -8.07 1.07 8.31
N ALA A 221 -8.02 0.17 7.33
CA ALA A 221 -7.22 -1.04 7.34
C ALA A 221 -7.08 -1.61 5.91
N GLY A 222 -6.23 -2.61 5.74
CA GLY A 222 -6.13 -3.31 4.46
C GLY A 222 -4.73 -3.76 4.10
N GLU A 223 -3.69 -3.13 4.63
CA GLU A 223 -2.30 -3.46 4.31
C GLU A 223 -1.90 -4.92 4.64
N ASN A 224 -2.60 -5.53 5.59
CA ASN A 224 -2.38 -6.90 6.04
C ASN A 224 -3.45 -7.89 5.55
N MET A 225 -4.44 -7.42 4.77
CA MET A 225 -5.45 -8.28 4.13
C MET A 225 -4.89 -8.95 2.87
N ARG A 226 -5.39 -10.16 2.59
CA ARG A 226 -4.98 -10.96 1.41
C ARG A 226 -6.15 -11.71 0.82
N GLY A 227 -6.17 -11.79 -0.50
CA GLY A 227 -7.23 -12.50 -1.21
C GLY A 227 -8.51 -11.69 -1.36
N GLU A 228 -9.18 -11.91 -2.46
CA GLU A 228 -10.44 -11.23 -2.78
C GLU A 228 -11.48 -11.36 -1.66
N THR A 229 -11.58 -12.56 -1.06
CA THR A 229 -12.57 -12.83 -0.01
C THR A 229 -12.44 -11.87 1.16
N GLN A 230 -11.22 -11.67 1.70
CA GLN A 230 -11.03 -10.78 2.84
C GLN A 230 -11.37 -9.32 2.49
N PHE A 231 -10.98 -8.87 1.29
CA PHE A 231 -11.31 -7.51 0.85
C PHE A 231 -12.82 -7.33 0.63
N TYR A 232 -13.51 -8.29 0.00
CA TYR A 232 -14.96 -8.18 -0.18
C TYR A 232 -15.73 -8.27 1.15
N GLU A 233 -15.29 -9.09 2.11
CA GLU A 233 -15.84 -9.08 3.46
C GLU A 233 -15.65 -7.72 4.15
N ALA A 234 -14.46 -7.12 4.05
CA ALA A 234 -14.17 -5.80 4.58
C ALA A 234 -15.06 -4.71 3.93
N ILE A 235 -15.18 -4.72 2.60
CA ILE A 235 -16.02 -3.80 1.84
C ILE A 235 -17.48 -3.89 2.29
N GLN A 236 -18.02 -5.09 2.39
CA GLN A 236 -19.43 -5.34 2.72
C GLN A 236 -19.75 -5.09 4.20
N SER A 237 -18.76 -5.17 5.08
CA SER A 237 -18.96 -5.00 6.53
C SER A 237 -19.34 -3.59 6.95
N ASN A 238 -18.99 -2.58 6.14
CA ASN A 238 -19.09 -1.15 6.49
C ASN A 238 -18.30 -0.74 7.75
N ALA A 239 -17.42 -1.60 8.26
CA ALA A 239 -16.55 -1.27 9.39
C ALA A 239 -15.48 -0.23 9.01
N PHE A 240 -15.10 -0.18 7.73
CA PHE A 240 -14.02 0.64 7.25
C PHE A 240 -14.52 1.75 6.32
N SER A 241 -14.09 2.98 6.58
CA SER A 241 -14.29 4.10 5.65
C SER A 241 -13.16 4.18 4.62
N VAL A 242 -12.00 3.62 4.95
CA VAL A 242 -10.80 3.61 4.10
C VAL A 242 -10.26 2.18 4.03
N ILE A 243 -10.02 1.68 2.83
CA ILE A 243 -9.42 0.35 2.61
C ILE A 243 -8.13 0.52 1.82
N GLN A 244 -7.06 -0.13 2.33
CA GLN A 244 -5.67 0.15 1.97
C GLN A 244 -4.94 -1.12 1.48
N PRO A 245 -5.33 -1.73 0.35
CA PRO A 245 -4.58 -2.84 -0.21
C PRO A 245 -3.12 -2.44 -0.48
N ASP A 246 -2.20 -3.34 -0.19
CA ASP A 246 -0.79 -3.19 -0.55
C ASP A 246 -0.50 -4.05 -1.77
N ILE A 247 -0.16 -3.41 -2.89
CA ILE A 247 0.06 -4.04 -4.19
C ILE A 247 1.19 -5.08 -4.17
N GLY A 248 2.19 -4.90 -3.30
CA GLY A 248 3.32 -5.82 -3.16
C GLY A 248 3.09 -6.92 -2.13
N LYS A 249 2.15 -6.74 -1.19
CA LYS A 249 1.79 -7.78 -0.22
C LYS A 249 0.81 -8.80 -0.80
N TRP A 250 -0.06 -8.36 -1.69
CA TRP A 250 -1.01 -9.22 -2.38
C TRP A 250 -1.52 -8.58 -3.67
N GLY A 251 -1.73 -9.40 -4.68
CA GLY A 251 -2.58 -9.12 -5.82
C GLY A 251 -1.89 -8.45 -7.01
N GLY A 252 -0.80 -7.72 -6.82
CA GLY A 252 -0.27 -6.92 -7.91
C GLY A 252 -1.36 -6.01 -8.50
N PHE A 253 -1.27 -5.68 -9.78
CA PHE A 253 -2.33 -4.96 -10.48
C PHE A 253 -3.55 -5.86 -10.72
N SER A 254 -3.31 -7.12 -11.12
CA SER A 254 -4.38 -8.06 -11.52
C SER A 254 -5.37 -8.34 -10.40
N GLY A 255 -4.91 -8.47 -9.16
CA GLY A 255 -5.77 -8.67 -8.00
C GLY A 255 -6.28 -7.37 -7.38
N CYS A 256 -5.46 -6.32 -7.30
CA CYS A 256 -5.84 -5.09 -6.61
C CYS A 256 -6.78 -4.18 -7.41
N ILE A 257 -6.72 -4.14 -8.75
CA ILE A 257 -7.62 -3.28 -9.55
C ILE A 257 -9.11 -3.63 -9.35
N PRO A 258 -9.55 -4.90 -9.41
CA PRO A 258 -10.94 -5.24 -9.12
C PRO A 258 -11.37 -4.85 -7.70
N VAL A 259 -10.52 -5.09 -6.72
CA VAL A 259 -10.75 -4.71 -5.31
C VAL A 259 -10.88 -3.20 -5.17
N ALA A 260 -9.96 -2.43 -5.75
CA ALA A 260 -9.99 -0.97 -5.72
C ALA A 260 -11.28 -0.39 -6.34
N LYS A 261 -11.72 -0.95 -7.47
CA LYS A 261 -13.00 -0.59 -8.10
C LYS A 261 -14.21 -0.90 -7.20
N ALA A 262 -14.19 -2.06 -6.51
CA ALA A 262 -15.26 -2.44 -5.58
C ALA A 262 -15.30 -1.52 -4.35
N ILE A 263 -14.15 -1.13 -3.78
CA ILE A 263 -14.04 -0.16 -2.69
C ILE A 263 -14.71 1.16 -3.09
N CYS A 264 -14.32 1.69 -4.24
CA CYS A 264 -14.86 2.95 -4.76
C CYS A 264 -16.37 2.86 -5.06
N ALA A 265 -16.84 1.73 -5.62
CA ALA A 265 -18.25 1.50 -5.90
C ALA A 265 -19.12 1.44 -4.63
N ASN A 266 -18.50 1.08 -3.48
CA ASN A 266 -19.14 1.06 -2.16
C ASN A 266 -19.02 2.40 -1.41
N ASN A 267 -18.58 3.48 -2.07
CA ASN A 267 -18.34 4.80 -1.48
C ASN A 267 -17.33 4.84 -0.34
N GLN A 268 -16.40 3.89 -0.30
CA GLN A 268 -15.25 3.88 0.60
C GLN A 268 -14.03 4.50 -0.10
N LEU A 269 -13.11 5.06 0.68
CA LEU A 269 -11.87 5.60 0.13
C LEU A 269 -10.88 4.47 -0.15
N PHE A 270 -10.37 4.45 -1.37
CA PHE A 270 -9.26 3.59 -1.75
C PHE A 270 -7.94 4.37 -1.61
N CYS A 271 -7.11 3.94 -0.65
CA CYS A 271 -5.82 4.56 -0.35
C CYS A 271 -4.75 3.47 -0.29
N PRO A 272 -4.12 3.05 -1.41
CA PRO A 272 -3.16 1.95 -1.38
C PRO A 272 -2.01 2.24 -0.42
N HIS A 273 -1.73 1.25 0.44
CA HIS A 273 -0.56 1.23 1.30
C HIS A 273 0.68 0.93 0.47
N TRP A 274 1.80 1.59 0.79
CA TRP A 274 3.12 1.16 0.32
C TRP A 274 4.24 1.60 1.26
N LEU A 275 4.99 0.62 1.72
CA LEU A 275 6.24 0.82 2.45
C LEU A 275 7.28 -0.14 1.87
N GLY A 276 8.14 0.34 0.96
CA GLY A 276 9.11 -0.49 0.24
C GLY A 276 10.04 0.35 -0.63
N GLY A 277 10.52 -0.24 -1.73
CA GLY A 277 11.36 0.42 -2.72
C GLY A 277 10.57 1.27 -3.73
N GLY A 278 11.26 1.78 -4.73
CA GLY A 278 10.71 2.74 -5.68
C GLY A 278 9.78 2.13 -6.72
N ILE A 279 10.03 0.91 -7.17
CA ILE A 279 9.19 0.24 -8.17
C ILE A 279 7.79 0.05 -7.64
N GLY A 280 7.64 -0.46 -6.42
CA GLY A 280 6.34 -0.67 -5.81
C GLY A 280 5.63 0.64 -5.43
N LEU A 281 6.38 1.71 -5.11
CA LEU A 281 5.79 3.03 -4.92
C LEU A 281 5.12 3.52 -6.20
N VAL A 282 5.84 3.49 -7.32
CA VAL A 282 5.29 3.91 -8.62
C VAL A 282 4.16 2.99 -9.05
N ALA A 283 4.26 1.67 -8.80
CA ALA A 283 3.16 0.74 -9.04
C ALA A 283 1.90 1.08 -8.22
N SER A 284 2.05 1.43 -6.93
CA SER A 284 0.93 1.92 -6.09
C SER A 284 0.31 3.19 -6.65
N MET A 285 1.12 4.11 -7.18
CA MET A 285 0.65 5.32 -7.83
C MET A 285 -0.17 5.01 -9.09
N HIS A 286 0.30 4.11 -9.96
CA HIS A 286 -0.45 3.65 -11.13
C HIS A 286 -1.74 2.91 -10.75
N LEU A 287 -1.71 2.11 -9.68
CA LEU A 287 -2.89 1.44 -9.14
C LEU A 287 -3.95 2.45 -8.67
N LYS A 288 -3.52 3.51 -7.98
CA LYS A 288 -4.43 4.60 -7.57
C LYS A 288 -4.99 5.33 -8.78
N ALA A 289 -4.14 5.64 -9.75
CA ALA A 289 -4.54 6.30 -10.99
C ALA A 289 -5.60 5.51 -11.77
N ALA A 290 -5.54 4.17 -11.75
CA ALA A 290 -6.46 3.27 -12.45
C ALA A 290 -7.93 3.42 -12.02
N VAL A 291 -8.21 3.90 -10.82
CA VAL A 291 -9.58 4.09 -10.31
C VAL A 291 -10.04 5.54 -10.28
N GLY A 292 -9.12 6.52 -10.39
CA GLY A 292 -9.42 7.93 -10.66
C GLY A 292 -10.34 8.65 -9.66
N GLN A 293 -10.58 8.08 -8.47
CA GLN A 293 -11.48 8.63 -7.45
C GLN A 293 -10.72 9.24 -6.28
N ALA A 294 -11.45 9.88 -5.34
CA ALA A 294 -10.88 10.44 -4.12
C ALA A 294 -10.06 9.41 -3.33
N GLY A 295 -9.08 9.88 -2.56
CA GLY A 295 -8.16 9.07 -1.78
C GLY A 295 -6.71 9.32 -2.17
N PHE A 296 -5.78 8.80 -1.39
CA PHE A 296 -4.37 9.14 -1.44
C PHE A 296 -3.50 7.92 -1.71
N VAL A 297 -2.31 8.16 -2.24
CA VAL A 297 -1.21 7.18 -2.19
C VAL A 297 -0.31 7.50 -1.01
N GLU A 298 0.07 6.45 -0.30
CA GLU A 298 1.04 6.52 0.77
C GLU A 298 2.46 6.72 0.24
N VAL A 299 3.18 7.68 0.78
CA VAL A 299 4.61 7.90 0.52
C VAL A 299 5.34 7.90 1.86
N ASP A 300 6.19 6.90 2.08
CA ASP A 300 7.03 6.83 3.28
C ASP A 300 7.95 8.06 3.35
N SER A 301 7.87 8.82 4.44
CA SER A 301 8.66 10.03 4.65
C SER A 301 10.06 9.75 5.22
N ASN A 302 10.33 8.53 5.66
CA ASN A 302 11.64 8.18 6.19
C ASN A 302 12.69 8.01 5.06
N PRO A 303 13.97 8.31 5.32
CA PRO A 303 15.03 8.11 4.34
C PRO A 303 15.07 6.68 3.81
N ASN A 304 15.10 6.52 2.49
CA ASN A 304 15.19 5.22 1.83
C ASN A 304 15.82 5.37 0.44
N LEU A 305 17.13 5.15 0.36
CA LEU A 305 17.89 5.29 -0.89
C LEU A 305 17.41 4.35 -2.01
N LEU A 306 16.94 3.13 -1.66
CA LEU A 306 16.42 2.20 -2.66
C LEU A 306 15.07 2.66 -3.22
N ARG A 307 14.23 3.32 -2.42
CA ARG A 307 12.99 3.91 -2.93
C ARG A 307 13.31 4.96 -4.01
N GLU A 308 14.27 5.83 -3.76
CA GLU A 308 14.64 6.90 -4.69
C GLU A 308 15.40 6.35 -5.91
N ALA A 309 16.37 5.47 -5.71
CA ALA A 309 17.19 4.92 -6.80
C ALA A 309 16.42 3.97 -7.74
N MET A 310 15.40 3.28 -7.25
CA MET A 310 14.60 2.32 -8.04
C MET A 310 13.39 2.96 -8.75
N ALA A 311 13.17 4.27 -8.58
CA ALA A 311 12.12 5.04 -9.24
C ALA A 311 12.71 6.30 -9.87
N MET A 312 13.60 6.12 -10.84
CA MET A 312 14.26 7.23 -11.53
C MET A 312 13.60 7.53 -12.89
N PRO A 313 13.09 8.77 -13.14
CA PRO A 313 13.11 9.91 -12.20
C PRO A 313 12.14 9.73 -11.02
N TYR A 314 12.58 10.08 -9.81
CA TYR A 314 11.74 9.98 -8.63
C TYR A 314 10.53 10.92 -8.74
N PRO A 315 9.31 10.46 -8.42
CA PRO A 315 8.11 11.28 -8.52
C PRO A 315 8.18 12.55 -7.67
N VAL A 316 7.97 13.71 -8.28
CA VAL A 316 7.99 15.01 -7.60
C VAL A 316 6.61 15.30 -7.02
N ILE A 317 6.58 15.59 -5.72
CA ILE A 317 5.36 15.99 -5.02
C ILE A 317 5.25 17.51 -5.04
N SER A 318 4.15 18.02 -5.53
CA SER A 318 3.86 19.45 -5.59
C SER A 318 2.44 19.71 -5.13
N ASP A 319 2.30 20.49 -4.07
CA ASP A 319 1.01 20.83 -3.46
C ASP A 319 0.13 19.60 -3.16
N GLY A 320 0.74 18.58 -2.54
CA GLY A 320 0.10 17.32 -2.16
C GLY A 320 -0.18 16.35 -3.32
N MET A 321 0.27 16.67 -4.51
CA MET A 321 -0.04 15.95 -5.74
C MET A 321 1.22 15.39 -6.41
N VAL A 322 1.08 14.25 -7.09
CA VAL A 322 2.04 13.72 -8.05
C VAL A 322 1.40 13.69 -9.42
N LEU A 323 2.20 14.00 -10.43
CA LEU A 323 1.87 13.77 -11.83
C LEU A 323 2.72 12.61 -12.35
N LEU A 324 2.06 11.50 -12.69
CA LEU A 324 2.72 10.33 -13.26
C LEU A 324 3.29 10.63 -14.65
N SER A 325 4.38 9.95 -14.97
CA SER A 325 5.03 10.03 -16.28
C SER A 325 4.13 9.52 -17.41
N ASN A 326 4.37 10.00 -18.62
CA ASN A 326 3.80 9.45 -19.86
C ASN A 326 4.69 8.37 -20.48
N GLU A 327 5.83 8.04 -19.86
CA GLU A 327 6.70 6.97 -20.33
C GLU A 327 6.01 5.60 -20.22
N PRO A 328 6.31 4.66 -21.14
CA PRO A 328 5.67 3.35 -21.15
C PRO A 328 5.92 2.52 -19.87
N GLY A 329 4.94 1.70 -19.52
CA GLY A 329 5.02 0.86 -18.32
C GLY A 329 4.83 1.67 -17.06
N LEU A 330 5.73 1.47 -16.11
CA LEU A 330 5.78 2.24 -14.85
C LEU A 330 6.43 3.62 -15.05
N GLY A 331 7.14 3.83 -16.14
CA GLY A 331 7.84 5.08 -16.45
C GLY A 331 9.33 5.07 -16.13
#